data_3ef76b83abae92dba32b03b9a66a0679
#
_entry.id   3ef76b83abae92dba32b03b9a66a0679
#
_cell.length_a   1.000
_cell.length_b   1.000
_cell.length_c   1.000
_cell.angle_alpha   90.00
_cell.angle_beta   90.00
_cell.angle_gamma   90.00
#
_symmetry.space_group_name_H-M   'P 1'
#
loop_
_entity.id
_entity.type
_entity.pdbx_description
1 polymer ?
#
loop_
_entity_poly.entity_id
_entity_poly.type
_entity_poly.pdbx_seq_one_letter_code
_entity_poly.pdbx_strand_id
1 'polypeptide(L)'
;MYPFSFQNPTRIEFGLDKEKEMGNYMHEYGAKKALIIYGSERVKQSGLFEDVAKSLREHGIEYVECGGVKSNPTISRVREAVAMAKTFGADSVLSIGGGSCLDSAKAIAAGACYDGDTWDFFKGTPVQKALMIFDVITLAATGSEMNWGSVITNEETQQKYSIHSNHLFPKVSVINPKLQATVSRDYLVYSAADIIAHSIEAYFTAEYRPEIIDFLVESNIKTVIRTTEILLNDPQDLNARGEFAWAATLALNSLTHLGISPYGFPNHMIEHSMSAISDVPHGAGLSVIMPAWMQWYQSQRPAQFKRFAKEIFGLDKAEEGIFALKAWFDKIGTPTSLEQLGIDDKTLAEIIENAAQTAIRAKVEKTYTKEAIEAIFALAK
;
A
#
# COMPACT_ATOMS: atom_id res chain seq x y z
N MET A 1 6.03 5.08 26.82
CA MET A 1 6.38 4.56 25.49
C MET A 1 6.52 3.05 25.61
N TYR A 2 5.81 2.29 24.79
CA TYR A 2 5.95 0.83 24.77
C TYR A 2 7.35 0.46 24.28
N PRO A 3 7.96 -0.64 24.78
CA PRO A 3 9.22 -1.14 24.26
C PRO A 3 9.10 -1.52 22.78
N PHE A 4 10.11 -1.21 21.99
CA PHE A 4 10.15 -1.57 20.56
C PHE A 4 11.58 -1.82 20.10
N SER A 5 11.72 -2.55 19.00
CA SER A 5 12.93 -2.63 18.19
C SER A 5 12.61 -2.08 16.80
N PHE A 6 13.49 -1.24 16.28
CA PHE A 6 13.33 -0.69 14.94
C PHE A 6 14.54 -1.04 14.07
N GLN A 7 14.26 -1.62 12.94
CA GLN A 7 15.23 -1.85 11.88
C GLN A 7 14.54 -1.71 10.54
N ASN A 8 15.08 -0.89 9.67
CA ASN A 8 14.64 -0.82 8.27
C ASN A 8 15.87 -0.97 7.37
N PRO A 9 16.07 -2.15 6.77
CA PRO A 9 17.29 -2.47 6.03
C PRO A 9 17.25 -1.98 4.58
N THR A 10 16.15 -1.41 4.11
CA THR A 10 16.02 -0.97 2.74
C THR A 10 16.80 0.31 2.49
N ARG A 11 17.69 0.27 1.50
CA ARG A 11 18.34 1.47 0.97
C ARG A 11 17.39 2.19 0.01
N ILE A 12 17.11 3.46 0.29
CA ILE A 12 16.32 4.32 -0.61
C ILE A 12 17.25 5.18 -1.45
N GLU A 13 17.12 5.07 -2.77
CA GLU A 13 17.75 5.95 -3.74
C GLU A 13 16.72 6.93 -4.27
N PHE A 14 16.71 8.12 -3.68
CA PHE A 14 15.75 9.17 -4.00
C PHE A 14 16.36 10.22 -4.91
N GLY A 15 15.73 10.48 -6.06
CA GLY A 15 16.14 11.55 -6.96
C GLY A 15 15.97 11.21 -8.44
N LEU A 16 16.26 12.19 -9.29
CA LEU A 16 16.15 12.04 -10.75
C LEU A 16 17.17 11.05 -11.28
N ASP A 17 16.77 10.29 -12.28
CA ASP A 17 17.60 9.33 -13.04
C ASP A 17 18.23 8.19 -12.22
N LYS A 18 17.81 8.01 -10.95
CA LYS A 18 18.35 6.93 -10.09
C LYS A 18 18.01 5.52 -10.60
N GLU A 19 16.92 5.36 -11.33
CA GLU A 19 16.54 4.11 -11.99
C GLU A 19 17.58 3.63 -13.01
N LYS A 20 18.35 4.54 -13.60
CA LYS A 20 19.41 4.23 -14.57
C LYS A 20 20.64 3.60 -13.92
N GLU A 21 20.74 3.68 -12.60
CA GLU A 21 21.81 3.07 -11.81
C GLU A 21 21.41 1.70 -11.23
N MET A 22 20.19 1.18 -11.53
CA MET A 22 19.64 -0.03 -10.92
C MET A 22 20.57 -1.24 -11.10
N GLY A 23 21.20 -1.39 -12.26
CA GLY A 23 22.17 -2.47 -12.51
C GLY A 23 23.36 -2.41 -11.54
N ASN A 24 23.89 -1.21 -11.28
CA ASN A 24 24.95 -1.02 -10.29
C ASN A 24 24.49 -1.41 -8.88
N TYR A 25 23.31 -0.93 -8.46
CA TYR A 25 22.77 -1.27 -7.13
C TYR A 25 22.57 -2.78 -6.96
N MET A 26 22.02 -3.45 -7.97
CA MET A 26 21.82 -4.89 -7.94
C MET A 26 23.16 -5.65 -7.92
N HIS A 27 24.14 -5.19 -8.68
CA HIS A 27 25.48 -5.77 -8.72
C HIS A 27 26.19 -5.66 -7.37
N GLU A 28 26.05 -4.55 -6.64
CA GLU A 28 26.59 -4.36 -5.27
C GLU A 28 26.11 -5.44 -4.29
N TYR A 29 24.87 -5.95 -4.49
CA TYR A 29 24.30 -7.05 -3.70
C TYR A 29 24.60 -8.44 -4.28
N GLY A 30 25.32 -8.53 -5.40
CA GLY A 30 25.72 -9.78 -6.03
C GLY A 30 24.65 -10.45 -6.88
N ALA A 31 23.61 -9.72 -7.32
CA ALA A 31 22.61 -10.23 -8.24
C ALA A 31 23.21 -10.54 -9.60
N LYS A 32 22.79 -11.65 -10.21
CA LYS A 32 23.24 -12.13 -11.52
C LYS A 32 22.09 -12.42 -12.46
N LYS A 33 20.94 -12.85 -11.93
CA LYS A 33 19.77 -13.25 -12.69
C LYS A 33 18.49 -12.67 -12.08
N ALA A 34 17.87 -11.72 -12.78
CA ALA A 34 16.69 -11.03 -12.32
C ALA A 34 15.42 -11.50 -13.02
N LEU A 35 14.33 -11.65 -12.27
CA LEU A 35 12.98 -11.61 -12.85
C LEU A 35 12.44 -10.20 -12.72
N ILE A 36 12.15 -9.53 -13.85
CA ILE A 36 11.57 -8.18 -13.86
C ILE A 36 10.04 -8.29 -13.87
N ILE A 37 9.38 -7.66 -12.89
CA ILE A 37 7.92 -7.60 -12.76
C ILE A 37 7.42 -6.20 -13.06
N TYR A 38 6.37 -6.07 -13.88
CA TYR A 38 5.75 -4.79 -14.19
C TYR A 38 4.24 -4.92 -14.47
N GLY A 39 3.52 -3.80 -14.39
CA GLY A 39 2.08 -3.76 -14.62
C GLY A 39 1.73 -3.75 -16.11
N SER A 40 1.74 -2.59 -16.72
CA SER A 40 1.34 -2.41 -18.11
C SER A 40 2.54 -2.12 -19.03
N GLU A 41 2.32 -2.25 -20.34
CA GLU A 41 3.33 -1.91 -21.36
C GLU A 41 3.72 -0.41 -21.39
N ARG A 42 3.05 0.44 -20.62
CA ARG A 42 3.45 1.85 -20.47
C ARG A 42 4.89 2.01 -19.99
N VAL A 43 5.35 1.12 -19.13
CA VAL A 43 6.73 1.13 -18.62
C VAL A 43 7.77 0.94 -19.76
N LYS A 44 7.42 0.20 -20.81
CA LYS A 44 8.22 0.05 -22.03
C LYS A 44 8.05 1.25 -22.96
N GLN A 45 6.83 1.68 -23.18
CA GLN A 45 6.52 2.82 -24.05
C GLN A 45 7.15 4.13 -23.57
N SER A 46 7.31 4.31 -22.25
CA SER A 46 7.98 5.47 -21.66
C SER A 46 9.51 5.44 -21.75
N GLY A 47 10.09 4.30 -22.13
CA GLY A 47 11.54 4.08 -22.13
C GLY A 47 12.10 3.63 -20.78
N LEU A 48 11.34 3.69 -19.69
CA LEU A 48 11.80 3.32 -18.34
C LEU A 48 12.33 1.88 -18.28
N PHE A 49 11.60 0.94 -18.87
CA PHE A 49 12.04 -0.46 -18.92
C PHE A 49 13.42 -0.60 -19.57
N GLU A 50 13.62 0.07 -20.71
CA GLU A 50 14.88 -0.01 -21.45
C GLU A 50 16.04 0.68 -20.71
N ASP A 51 15.79 1.81 -20.04
CA ASP A 51 16.79 2.47 -19.19
C ASP A 51 17.29 1.52 -18.08
N VAL A 52 16.37 0.85 -17.41
CA VAL A 52 16.68 -0.14 -16.36
C VAL A 52 17.36 -1.38 -16.97
N ALA A 53 16.80 -1.95 -18.02
CA ALA A 53 17.33 -3.15 -18.68
C ALA A 53 18.76 -2.92 -19.24
N LYS A 54 19.01 -1.74 -19.79
CA LYS A 54 20.35 -1.32 -20.21
C LYS A 54 21.33 -1.34 -19.05
N SER A 55 20.94 -0.73 -17.92
CA SER A 55 21.76 -0.72 -16.71
C SER A 55 22.08 -2.14 -16.21
N LEU A 56 21.10 -3.06 -16.23
CA LEU A 56 21.34 -4.46 -15.87
C LEU A 56 22.37 -5.12 -16.79
N ARG A 57 22.22 -4.97 -18.12
CA ARG A 57 23.15 -5.54 -19.11
C ARG A 57 24.57 -5.01 -18.95
N GLU A 58 24.73 -3.72 -18.70
CA GLU A 58 26.05 -3.09 -18.47
C GLU A 58 26.75 -3.64 -17.22
N HIS A 59 26.01 -4.20 -16.26
CA HIS A 59 26.54 -4.83 -15.06
C HIS A 59 26.51 -6.38 -15.10
N GLY A 60 26.25 -6.96 -16.28
CA GLY A 60 26.29 -8.41 -16.47
C GLY A 60 25.16 -9.18 -15.79
N ILE A 61 24.02 -8.53 -15.55
CA ILE A 61 22.83 -9.14 -14.96
C ILE A 61 21.90 -9.62 -16.08
N GLU A 62 21.73 -10.93 -16.18
CA GLU A 62 20.74 -11.55 -17.08
C GLU A 62 19.32 -11.34 -16.53
N TYR A 63 18.32 -11.23 -17.40
CA TYR A 63 16.95 -11.09 -16.94
C TYR A 63 15.94 -11.78 -17.84
N VAL A 64 14.80 -12.13 -17.23
CA VAL A 64 13.53 -12.45 -17.89
C VAL A 64 12.44 -11.52 -17.35
N GLU A 65 11.37 -11.34 -18.11
CA GLU A 65 10.31 -10.40 -17.75
C GLU A 65 8.95 -11.05 -17.60
N CYS A 66 8.15 -10.53 -16.68
CA CYS A 66 6.77 -10.94 -16.44
C CYS A 66 5.89 -9.69 -16.19
N GLY A 67 5.22 -9.23 -17.25
CA GLY A 67 4.30 -8.08 -17.18
C GLY A 67 2.87 -8.48 -16.80
N GLY A 68 1.95 -7.50 -16.83
CA GLY A 68 0.52 -7.72 -16.66
C GLY A 68 0.04 -7.84 -15.21
N VAL A 69 0.79 -7.31 -14.25
CA VAL A 69 0.32 -7.19 -12.86
C VAL A 69 -0.80 -6.17 -12.78
N LYS A 70 -1.95 -6.56 -12.21
CA LYS A 70 -3.12 -5.71 -11.99
C LYS A 70 -3.02 -4.89 -10.70
N SER A 71 -3.88 -3.87 -10.54
CA SER A 71 -3.94 -3.03 -9.34
C SER A 71 -4.26 -3.82 -8.06
N ASN A 72 -5.15 -4.84 -8.15
CA ASN A 72 -5.32 -5.84 -7.10
C ASN A 72 -4.56 -7.09 -7.55
N PRO A 73 -3.29 -7.28 -7.13
CA PRO A 73 -2.44 -8.33 -7.69
C PRO A 73 -2.96 -9.72 -7.31
N THR A 74 -2.97 -10.63 -8.29
CA THR A 74 -3.60 -11.95 -8.17
C THR A 74 -2.60 -13.06 -7.91
N ILE A 75 -3.05 -14.09 -7.17
CA ILE A 75 -2.20 -15.25 -6.86
C ILE A 75 -1.89 -16.08 -8.11
N SER A 76 -2.79 -16.14 -9.10
CA SER A 76 -2.52 -16.82 -10.36
C SER A 76 -1.31 -16.23 -11.06
N ARG A 77 -1.23 -14.88 -11.15
CA ARG A 77 -0.09 -14.20 -11.78
C ARG A 77 1.20 -14.39 -10.99
N VAL A 78 1.12 -14.40 -9.67
CA VAL A 78 2.26 -14.71 -8.79
C VAL A 78 2.77 -16.13 -9.03
N ARG A 79 1.87 -17.13 -9.12
CA ARG A 79 2.24 -18.54 -9.40
C ARG A 79 2.97 -18.71 -10.73
N GLU A 80 2.48 -18.05 -11.79
CA GLU A 80 3.14 -18.05 -13.10
C GLU A 80 4.56 -17.47 -13.02
N ALA A 81 4.70 -16.32 -12.37
CA ALA A 81 5.99 -15.65 -12.22
C ALA A 81 6.98 -16.45 -11.32
N VAL A 82 6.48 -17.14 -10.30
CA VAL A 82 7.28 -18.08 -9.47
C VAL A 82 7.84 -19.20 -10.33
N ALA A 83 7.02 -19.80 -11.22
CA ALA A 83 7.47 -20.85 -12.13
C ALA A 83 8.55 -20.32 -13.09
N MET A 84 8.38 -19.10 -13.62
CA MET A 84 9.38 -18.43 -14.46
C MET A 84 10.68 -18.19 -13.70
N ALA A 85 10.62 -17.66 -12.47
CA ALA A 85 11.79 -17.42 -11.64
C ALA A 85 12.58 -18.71 -11.36
N LYS A 86 11.89 -19.80 -11.01
CA LYS A 86 12.52 -21.11 -10.77
C LYS A 86 13.16 -21.68 -12.04
N THR A 87 12.46 -21.62 -13.17
CA THR A 87 12.97 -22.15 -14.47
C THR A 87 14.19 -21.38 -14.95
N PHE A 88 14.20 -20.06 -14.80
CA PHE A 88 15.33 -19.21 -15.16
C PHE A 88 16.50 -19.33 -14.19
N GLY A 89 16.25 -19.75 -12.96
CA GLY A 89 17.22 -19.77 -11.87
C GLY A 89 17.50 -18.35 -11.37
N ALA A 90 16.46 -17.53 -11.23
CA ALA A 90 16.58 -16.16 -10.73
C ALA A 90 17.11 -16.14 -9.29
N ASP A 91 18.00 -15.21 -8.99
CA ASP A 91 18.51 -14.91 -7.65
C ASP A 91 17.91 -13.60 -7.08
N SER A 92 17.21 -12.87 -7.91
CA SER A 92 16.60 -11.59 -7.58
C SER A 92 15.28 -11.36 -8.33
N VAL A 93 14.44 -10.50 -7.77
CA VAL A 93 13.21 -9.99 -8.39
C VAL A 93 13.29 -8.47 -8.38
N LEU A 94 13.07 -7.85 -9.55
CA LEU A 94 13.02 -6.41 -9.71
C LEU A 94 11.60 -5.99 -10.08
N SER A 95 10.99 -5.16 -9.25
CA SER A 95 9.71 -4.50 -9.54
C SER A 95 9.94 -3.20 -10.29
N ILE A 96 9.21 -2.96 -11.38
CA ILE A 96 9.11 -1.65 -12.04
C ILE A 96 7.63 -1.28 -12.11
N GLY A 97 7.14 -0.55 -11.10
CA GLY A 97 5.71 -0.28 -11.01
C GLY A 97 5.28 0.39 -9.72
N GLY A 98 3.99 0.34 -9.43
CA GLY A 98 3.42 0.74 -8.14
C GLY A 98 3.47 -0.39 -7.12
N GLY A 99 2.86 -0.16 -5.94
CA GLY A 99 2.82 -1.11 -4.83
C GLY A 99 2.35 -2.51 -5.21
N SER A 100 1.38 -2.64 -6.13
CA SER A 100 0.90 -3.95 -6.60
C SER A 100 1.98 -4.78 -7.30
N CYS A 101 2.86 -4.13 -8.08
CA CYS A 101 4.00 -4.79 -8.71
C CYS A 101 5.01 -5.23 -7.65
N LEU A 102 5.29 -4.37 -6.69
CA LEU A 102 6.24 -4.66 -5.62
C LEU A 102 5.70 -5.73 -4.66
N ASP A 103 4.43 -5.72 -4.32
CA ASP A 103 3.79 -6.77 -3.52
C ASP A 103 3.84 -8.12 -4.24
N SER A 104 3.58 -8.13 -5.56
CA SER A 104 3.79 -9.32 -6.39
C SER A 104 5.25 -9.78 -6.35
N ALA A 105 6.22 -8.86 -6.52
CA ALA A 105 7.64 -9.18 -6.48
C ALA A 105 8.06 -9.82 -5.15
N LYS A 106 7.55 -9.31 -4.03
CA LYS A 106 7.77 -9.88 -2.68
C LYS A 106 7.20 -11.29 -2.55
N ALA A 107 5.95 -11.50 -2.97
CA ALA A 107 5.32 -12.81 -2.95
C ALA A 107 6.07 -13.81 -3.87
N ILE A 108 6.49 -13.38 -5.05
CA ILE A 108 7.28 -14.17 -6.00
C ILE A 108 8.64 -14.53 -5.40
N ALA A 109 9.33 -13.57 -4.78
CA ALA A 109 10.63 -13.80 -4.16
C ALA A 109 10.56 -14.87 -3.05
N ALA A 110 9.50 -14.85 -2.23
CA ALA A 110 9.23 -15.90 -1.25
C ALA A 110 8.87 -17.24 -1.91
N GLY A 111 7.94 -17.23 -2.87
CA GLY A 111 7.46 -18.43 -3.56
C GLY A 111 8.54 -19.16 -4.36
N ALA A 112 9.49 -18.41 -4.93
CA ALA A 112 10.63 -18.98 -5.66
C ALA A 112 11.57 -19.80 -4.74
N CYS A 113 11.59 -19.50 -3.45
CA CYS A 113 12.37 -20.22 -2.43
C CYS A 113 11.58 -21.28 -1.67
N TYR A 114 10.37 -21.62 -2.11
CA TYR A 114 9.45 -22.51 -1.42
C TYR A 114 8.97 -23.65 -2.34
N ASP A 115 8.85 -24.86 -1.79
CA ASP A 115 8.43 -26.02 -2.56
C ASP A 115 6.89 -26.22 -2.63
N GLY A 116 6.15 -25.50 -1.77
CA GLY A 116 4.68 -25.49 -1.75
C GLY A 116 4.06 -24.39 -2.59
N ASP A 117 2.75 -24.17 -2.40
CA ASP A 117 2.03 -23.07 -3.04
C ASP A 117 2.30 -21.74 -2.31
N THR A 118 2.60 -20.69 -3.07
CA THR A 118 2.82 -19.34 -2.53
C THR A 118 1.66 -18.84 -1.67
N TRP A 119 0.41 -19.26 -1.95
CA TRP A 119 -0.76 -18.92 -1.14
C TRP A 119 -0.70 -19.48 0.29
N ASP A 120 0.11 -20.48 0.56
CA ASP A 120 0.29 -21.03 1.92
C ASP A 120 0.83 -19.98 2.89
N PHE A 121 1.69 -19.07 2.42
CA PHE A 121 2.16 -17.95 3.25
C PHE A 121 1.01 -17.07 3.71
N PHE A 122 0.05 -16.79 2.83
CA PHE A 122 -1.14 -15.99 3.13
C PHE A 122 -2.14 -16.74 4.04
N LYS A 123 -2.00 -18.06 4.19
CA LYS A 123 -2.74 -18.89 5.15
C LYS A 123 -2.02 -19.06 6.50
N GLY A 124 -0.80 -18.52 6.65
CA GLY A 124 -0.07 -18.49 7.91
C GLY A 124 1.23 -19.29 7.94
N THR A 125 1.63 -19.94 6.84
CA THR A 125 2.97 -20.52 6.73
C THR A 125 4.03 -19.40 6.78
N PRO A 126 5.05 -19.47 7.65
CA PRO A 126 6.05 -18.42 7.74
C PRO A 126 6.99 -18.43 6.54
N VAL A 127 7.35 -17.25 6.04
CA VAL A 127 8.38 -17.09 5.02
C VAL A 127 9.75 -17.25 5.66
N GLN A 128 10.48 -18.32 5.27
CA GLN A 128 11.81 -18.64 5.81
C GLN A 128 12.96 -18.08 4.95
N LYS A 129 12.70 -17.81 3.68
CA LYS A 129 13.67 -17.33 2.71
C LYS A 129 12.95 -16.63 1.55
N ALA A 130 13.60 -15.66 0.96
CA ALA A 130 13.18 -15.02 -0.28
C ALA A 130 14.38 -14.69 -1.17
N LEU A 131 14.17 -14.55 -2.48
CA LEU A 131 15.15 -13.95 -3.38
C LEU A 131 15.38 -12.49 -3.00
N MET A 132 16.48 -11.89 -3.47
CA MET A 132 16.71 -10.45 -3.30
C MET A 132 15.62 -9.65 -4.04
N ILE A 133 15.12 -8.60 -3.40
CA ILE A 133 14.04 -7.76 -3.94
C ILE A 133 14.61 -6.37 -4.21
N PHE A 134 14.33 -5.85 -5.40
CA PHE A 134 14.68 -4.50 -5.84
C PHE A 134 13.44 -3.83 -6.45
N ASP A 135 13.42 -2.50 -6.43
CA ASP A 135 12.23 -1.78 -6.85
C ASP A 135 12.56 -0.43 -7.50
N VAL A 136 11.79 -0.09 -8.53
CA VAL A 136 11.66 1.25 -9.11
C VAL A 136 10.19 1.64 -8.99
N ILE A 137 9.88 2.46 -8.00
CA ILE A 137 8.50 2.84 -7.70
C ILE A 137 7.98 3.92 -8.65
N THR A 138 6.91 3.64 -9.36
CA THR A 138 6.30 4.57 -10.33
C THR A 138 4.97 5.17 -9.85
N LEU A 139 4.48 4.74 -8.67
CA LEU A 139 3.28 5.26 -8.03
C LEU A 139 3.45 5.17 -6.52
N ALA A 140 3.41 6.32 -5.86
CA ALA A 140 3.52 6.43 -4.42
C ALA A 140 2.14 6.31 -3.76
N ALA A 141 1.92 5.29 -2.95
CA ALA A 141 0.69 5.05 -2.17
C ALA A 141 0.97 4.15 -0.97
N THR A 142 1.35 2.91 -1.24
CA THR A 142 1.37 1.79 -0.27
C THR A 142 2.54 1.81 0.72
N GLY A 143 3.59 2.59 0.47
CA GLY A 143 4.83 2.52 1.26
C GLY A 143 5.55 1.16 1.18
N SER A 144 5.17 0.30 0.21
CA SER A 144 5.74 -1.05 0.06
C SER A 144 7.24 -1.03 -0.20
N GLU A 145 7.75 0.04 -0.78
CA GLU A 145 9.18 0.25 -1.08
C GLU A 145 10.07 0.27 0.15
N MET A 146 9.50 0.48 1.34
CA MET A 146 10.26 0.53 2.59
C MET A 146 9.61 -0.28 3.72
N ASN A 147 8.86 -1.34 3.37
CA ASN A 147 8.25 -2.24 4.35
C ASN A 147 8.43 -3.72 4.00
N TRP A 148 8.00 -4.60 4.89
CA TRP A 148 8.14 -6.06 4.82
C TRP A 148 6.83 -6.80 4.51
N GLY A 149 5.80 -6.07 4.09
CA GLY A 149 4.47 -6.59 3.77
C GLY A 149 4.31 -6.89 2.27
N SER A 150 3.41 -7.80 1.96
CA SER A 150 2.90 -8.05 0.60
C SER A 150 1.43 -8.43 0.70
N VAL A 151 0.59 -7.81 -0.13
CA VAL A 151 -0.87 -8.07 -0.18
C VAL A 151 -1.23 -8.64 -1.54
N ILE A 152 -1.84 -9.83 -1.53
CA ILE A 152 -2.24 -10.54 -2.77
C ILE A 152 -3.71 -10.97 -2.66
N THR A 153 -4.41 -10.91 -3.77
CA THR A 153 -5.78 -11.39 -3.93
C THR A 153 -5.76 -12.83 -4.47
N ASN A 154 -6.46 -13.71 -3.79
CA ASN A 154 -6.83 -15.00 -4.36
C ASN A 154 -8.21 -14.85 -5.02
N GLU A 155 -8.21 -14.78 -6.33
CA GLU A 155 -9.41 -14.57 -7.14
C GLU A 155 -10.34 -15.78 -7.14
N GLU A 156 -9.83 -17.00 -6.87
CA GLU A 156 -10.63 -18.20 -6.79
C GLU A 156 -11.51 -18.23 -5.52
N THR A 157 -10.96 -17.71 -4.42
CA THR A 157 -11.62 -17.74 -3.10
C THR A 157 -12.11 -16.34 -2.67
N GLN A 158 -11.91 -15.32 -3.51
CA GLN A 158 -12.26 -13.92 -3.23
C GLN A 158 -11.67 -13.42 -1.89
N GLN A 159 -10.40 -13.73 -1.64
CA GLN A 159 -9.68 -13.37 -0.42
C GLN A 159 -8.50 -12.47 -0.74
N LYS A 160 -8.40 -11.32 -0.08
CA LYS A 160 -7.26 -10.39 -0.18
C LYS A 160 -6.56 -10.35 1.16
N TYR A 161 -5.39 -10.98 1.23
CA TYR A 161 -4.65 -11.16 2.48
C TYR A 161 -3.24 -10.63 2.38
N SER A 162 -2.66 -10.34 3.55
CA SER A 162 -1.27 -9.90 3.69
C SER A 162 -0.38 -10.99 4.28
N ILE A 163 0.90 -10.92 3.93
CA ILE A 163 2.00 -11.60 4.60
C ILE A 163 3.02 -10.57 5.07
N HIS A 164 3.75 -10.91 6.13
CA HIS A 164 4.79 -10.05 6.69
C HIS A 164 6.01 -10.90 7.04
N SER A 165 7.19 -10.51 6.57
CA SER A 165 8.44 -11.18 6.89
C SER A 165 9.64 -10.25 6.66
N ASN A 166 10.63 -10.27 7.55
CA ASN A 166 11.88 -9.52 7.35
C ASN A 166 12.64 -9.93 6.07
N HIS A 167 12.34 -11.09 5.50
CA HIS A 167 12.89 -11.52 4.21
C HIS A 167 12.31 -10.75 3.00
N LEU A 168 11.21 -10.01 3.19
CA LEU A 168 10.49 -9.30 2.13
C LEU A 168 10.87 -7.81 2.02
N PHE A 169 11.75 -7.30 2.88
CA PHE A 169 12.28 -5.96 2.67
C PHE A 169 13.04 -5.86 1.35
N PRO A 170 12.75 -4.88 0.48
CA PRO A 170 13.60 -4.58 -0.66
C PRO A 170 15.02 -4.26 -0.22
N LYS A 171 16.02 -4.66 -1.01
CA LYS A 171 17.43 -4.29 -0.79
C LYS A 171 17.66 -2.83 -1.14
N VAL A 172 17.18 -2.43 -2.32
CA VAL A 172 17.19 -1.05 -2.81
C VAL A 172 15.85 -0.75 -3.44
N SER A 173 15.30 0.42 -3.11
CA SER A 173 14.13 0.98 -3.78
C SER A 173 14.46 2.36 -4.33
N VAL A 174 14.21 2.55 -5.61
CA VAL A 174 14.41 3.82 -6.32
C VAL A 174 13.12 4.62 -6.32
N ILE A 175 13.19 5.86 -5.84
CA ILE A 175 12.08 6.83 -5.86
C ILE A 175 12.52 8.02 -6.72
N ASN A 176 12.09 8.04 -7.98
CA ASN A 176 12.26 9.19 -8.87
C ASN A 176 10.93 9.93 -9.02
N PRO A 177 10.77 11.13 -8.45
CA PRO A 177 9.52 11.89 -8.53
C PRO A 177 9.03 12.14 -9.97
N LYS A 178 9.95 12.24 -10.93
CA LYS A 178 9.61 12.43 -12.34
C LYS A 178 8.86 11.25 -12.95
N LEU A 179 9.20 10.01 -12.56
CA LEU A 179 8.50 8.81 -13.04
C LEU A 179 7.05 8.79 -12.59
N GLN A 180 6.76 9.36 -11.43
CA GLN A 180 5.43 9.42 -10.83
C GLN A 180 4.57 10.56 -11.40
N ALA A 181 5.17 11.51 -12.15
CA ALA A 181 4.44 12.62 -12.78
C ALA A 181 3.49 12.18 -13.91
N THR A 182 3.61 10.92 -14.38
CA THR A 182 2.75 10.32 -15.41
C THR A 182 1.53 9.61 -14.85
N VAL A 183 1.39 9.56 -13.52
CA VAL A 183 0.23 8.97 -12.83
C VAL A 183 -1.03 9.74 -13.18
N SER A 184 -2.12 9.04 -13.49
CA SER A 184 -3.40 9.68 -13.79
C SER A 184 -3.94 10.41 -12.56
N ARG A 185 -4.84 11.39 -12.81
CA ARG A 185 -5.52 12.12 -11.76
C ARG A 185 -6.20 11.20 -10.74
N ASP A 186 -6.92 10.18 -11.22
CA ASP A 186 -7.64 9.24 -10.36
C ASP A 186 -6.69 8.48 -9.44
N TYR A 187 -5.59 7.94 -9.98
CA TYR A 187 -4.61 7.23 -9.16
C TYR A 187 -3.84 8.16 -8.20
N LEU A 188 -3.66 9.45 -8.52
CA LEU A 188 -3.11 10.42 -7.57
C LEU A 188 -4.03 10.58 -6.35
N VAL A 189 -5.33 10.79 -6.58
CA VAL A 189 -6.28 11.02 -5.47
C VAL A 189 -6.57 9.74 -4.68
N TYR A 190 -6.57 8.57 -5.33
CA TYR A 190 -6.66 7.28 -4.64
C TYR A 190 -5.42 7.01 -3.79
N SER A 191 -4.24 7.36 -4.30
CA SER A 191 -2.99 7.28 -3.52
C SER A 191 -3.03 8.17 -2.28
N ALA A 192 -3.57 9.39 -2.40
CA ALA A 192 -3.71 10.29 -1.26
C ALA A 192 -4.61 9.69 -0.17
N ALA A 193 -5.73 9.07 -0.57
CA ALA A 193 -6.62 8.38 0.38
C ALA A 193 -5.91 7.21 1.06
N ASP A 194 -5.14 6.41 0.32
CA ASP A 194 -4.39 5.27 0.84
C ASP A 194 -3.31 5.69 1.84
N ILE A 195 -2.53 6.72 1.52
CA ILE A 195 -1.50 7.26 2.43
C ILE A 195 -2.12 7.79 3.73
N ILE A 196 -3.27 8.49 3.64
CA ILE A 196 -4.00 8.96 4.82
C ILE A 196 -4.51 7.77 5.63
N ALA A 197 -5.07 6.73 4.98
CA ALA A 197 -5.53 5.52 5.66
C ALA A 197 -4.40 4.85 6.44
N HIS A 198 -3.25 4.60 5.83
CA HIS A 198 -2.08 4.06 6.51
C HIS A 198 -1.67 4.90 7.72
N SER A 199 -1.74 6.23 7.60
CA SER A 199 -1.36 7.14 8.67
C SER A 199 -2.32 7.10 9.86
N ILE A 200 -3.64 6.96 9.61
CA ILE A 200 -4.66 7.07 10.67
C ILE A 200 -4.98 5.74 11.37
N GLU A 201 -4.64 4.58 10.80
CA GLU A 201 -5.05 3.29 11.37
C GLU A 201 -4.59 3.15 12.82
N ALA A 202 -3.30 3.20 13.08
CA ALA A 202 -2.77 3.14 14.44
C ALA A 202 -3.04 4.42 15.24
N TYR A 203 -3.14 5.57 14.58
CA TYR A 203 -3.42 6.87 15.21
C TYR A 203 -4.77 6.87 15.96
N PHE A 204 -5.76 6.15 15.47
CA PHE A 204 -7.06 6.02 16.13
C PHE A 204 -7.21 4.72 16.94
N THR A 205 -6.62 3.61 16.53
CA THR A 205 -6.88 2.31 17.15
C THR A 205 -5.97 2.02 18.34
N ALA A 206 -4.74 2.55 18.37
CA ALA A 206 -3.85 2.39 19.53
C ALA A 206 -4.38 3.15 20.75
N GLU A 207 -4.37 2.50 21.93
CA GLU A 207 -4.78 3.15 23.20
C GLU A 207 -3.77 4.15 23.71
N TYR A 208 -2.51 3.82 23.56
CA TYR A 208 -1.39 4.68 23.92
C TYR A 208 -0.51 4.96 22.71
N ARG A 209 -0.17 6.21 22.55
CA ARG A 209 0.79 6.69 21.55
C ARG A 209 1.71 7.73 22.20
N PRO A 210 3.02 7.69 21.92
CA PRO A 210 3.91 8.81 22.24
C PRO A 210 3.51 10.05 21.42
N GLU A 211 3.57 11.22 22.02
CA GLU A 211 3.18 12.48 21.36
C GLU A 211 4.00 12.75 20.07
N ILE A 212 5.27 12.35 20.04
CA ILE A 212 6.12 12.44 18.84
C ILE A 212 5.56 11.65 17.67
N ILE A 213 4.90 10.53 17.93
CA ILE A 213 4.26 9.72 16.89
C ILE A 213 3.00 10.41 16.38
N ASP A 214 2.21 11.00 17.25
CA ASP A 214 1.05 11.79 16.85
C ASP A 214 1.49 12.96 15.93
N PHE A 215 2.56 13.69 16.28
CA PHE A 215 3.11 14.77 15.45
C PHE A 215 3.61 14.30 14.09
N LEU A 216 4.27 13.13 14.02
CA LEU A 216 4.73 12.55 12.74
C LEU A 216 3.54 12.22 11.83
N VAL A 217 2.51 11.58 12.38
CA VAL A 217 1.28 11.24 11.65
C VAL A 217 0.58 12.50 11.16
N GLU A 218 0.39 13.48 12.02
CA GLU A 218 -0.28 14.74 11.71
C GLU A 218 0.46 15.53 10.63
N SER A 219 1.79 15.59 10.72
CA SER A 219 2.64 16.22 9.71
C SER A 219 2.53 15.51 8.37
N ASN A 220 2.51 14.16 8.39
CA ASN A 220 2.37 13.36 7.18
C ASN A 220 1.04 13.62 6.47
N ILE A 221 -0.07 13.60 7.20
CA ILE A 221 -1.42 13.87 6.66
C ILE A 221 -1.49 15.29 6.07
N LYS A 222 -1.01 16.30 6.78
CA LYS A 222 -0.96 17.69 6.29
C LYS A 222 -0.15 17.81 5.00
N THR A 223 0.97 17.11 4.90
CA THR A 223 1.81 17.05 3.70
C THR A 223 1.05 16.45 2.54
N VAL A 224 0.37 15.32 2.74
CA VAL A 224 -0.43 14.66 1.69
C VAL A 224 -1.56 15.57 1.20
N ILE A 225 -2.31 16.19 2.10
CA ILE A 225 -3.39 17.13 1.73
C ILE A 225 -2.84 18.25 0.87
N ARG A 226 -1.79 18.94 1.34
CA ARG A 226 -1.18 20.08 0.65
C ARG A 226 -0.61 19.68 -0.71
N THR A 227 0.18 18.63 -0.77
CA THR A 227 0.85 18.22 -2.01
C THR A 227 -0.14 17.67 -3.04
N THR A 228 -1.21 17.00 -2.61
CA THR A 228 -2.29 16.56 -3.51
C THR A 228 -2.94 17.76 -4.20
N GLU A 229 -3.27 18.81 -3.45
CA GLU A 229 -3.87 20.02 -4.03
C GLU A 229 -2.93 20.74 -5.01
N ILE A 230 -1.62 20.79 -4.72
CA ILE A 230 -0.62 21.33 -5.65
C ILE A 230 -0.60 20.47 -6.92
N LEU A 231 -0.50 19.15 -6.78
CA LEU A 231 -0.37 18.22 -7.91
C LEU A 231 -1.62 18.10 -8.77
N LEU A 232 -2.80 18.40 -8.24
CA LEU A 232 -4.03 18.51 -9.02
C LEU A 232 -4.02 19.74 -9.93
N ASN A 233 -3.34 20.81 -9.55
CA ASN A 233 -3.18 22.04 -10.34
C ASN A 233 -1.95 21.99 -11.24
N ASP A 234 -0.84 21.46 -10.76
CA ASP A 234 0.41 21.26 -11.51
C ASP A 234 0.95 19.86 -11.30
N PRO A 235 0.57 18.88 -12.13
CA PRO A 235 1.04 17.51 -12.04
C PRO A 235 2.55 17.34 -12.23
N GLN A 236 3.24 18.34 -12.74
CA GLN A 236 4.68 18.34 -13.03
C GLN A 236 5.52 19.01 -11.93
N ASP A 237 4.92 19.50 -10.85
CA ASP A 237 5.67 20.03 -9.70
C ASP A 237 6.45 18.89 -9.02
N LEU A 238 7.75 18.80 -9.35
CA LEU A 238 8.63 17.74 -8.86
C LEU A 238 8.90 17.85 -7.35
N ASN A 239 8.82 19.06 -6.76
CA ASN A 239 8.99 19.22 -5.33
C ASN A 239 7.79 18.64 -4.57
N ALA A 240 6.57 19.03 -4.98
CA ALA A 240 5.35 18.48 -4.41
C ALA A 240 5.26 16.95 -4.64
N ARG A 241 5.68 16.47 -5.81
CA ARG A 241 5.73 15.05 -6.13
C ARG A 241 6.71 14.30 -5.23
N GLY A 242 7.88 14.89 -4.97
CA GLY A 242 8.88 14.31 -4.07
C GLY A 242 8.39 14.23 -2.62
N GLU A 243 7.77 15.29 -2.10
CA GLU A 243 7.20 15.30 -0.76
C GLU A 243 6.03 14.31 -0.64
N PHE A 244 5.16 14.22 -1.64
CA PHE A 244 4.07 13.25 -1.69
C PHE A 244 4.60 11.82 -1.67
N ALA A 245 5.62 11.52 -2.50
CA ALA A 245 6.23 10.20 -2.55
C ALA A 245 6.88 9.82 -1.21
N TRP A 246 7.58 10.75 -0.59
CA TRP A 246 8.22 10.49 0.70
C TRP A 246 7.18 10.33 1.82
N ALA A 247 6.09 11.08 1.79
CA ALA A 247 4.97 10.92 2.72
C ALA A 247 4.32 9.52 2.59
N ALA A 248 4.19 8.98 1.37
CA ALA A 248 3.71 7.62 1.14
C ALA A 248 4.62 6.57 1.79
N THR A 249 5.93 6.70 1.58
CA THR A 249 6.94 5.83 2.21
C THR A 249 6.87 5.89 3.73
N LEU A 250 6.78 7.08 4.32
CA LEU A 250 6.74 7.27 5.78
C LEU A 250 5.46 6.75 6.42
N ALA A 251 4.35 6.74 5.70
CA ALA A 251 3.05 6.29 6.24
C ALA A 251 3.06 4.82 6.69
N LEU A 252 3.86 3.95 6.05
CA LEU A 252 3.87 2.51 6.34
C LEU A 252 5.28 1.88 6.45
N ASN A 253 6.30 2.67 6.77
CA ASN A 253 7.67 2.16 7.01
C ASN A 253 7.97 1.83 8.48
N SER A 254 6.96 1.81 9.33
CA SER A 254 6.97 1.59 10.79
C SER A 254 7.31 2.79 11.64
N LEU A 255 7.86 3.88 11.14
CA LEU A 255 8.22 5.04 11.99
C LEU A 255 7.00 5.64 12.71
N THR A 256 5.84 5.63 12.06
CA THR A 256 4.57 6.11 12.62
C THR A 256 3.90 5.14 13.61
N HIS A 257 4.52 3.98 13.87
CA HIS A 257 3.99 2.92 14.72
C HIS A 257 4.92 2.55 15.88
N LEU A 258 5.96 3.35 16.16
CA LEU A 258 6.95 3.03 17.18
C LEU A 258 6.48 3.41 18.60
N GLY A 259 6.67 2.49 19.54
CA GLY A 259 6.40 2.73 20.95
C GLY A 259 4.93 2.94 21.30
N ILE A 260 4.00 2.58 20.39
CA ILE A 260 2.56 2.61 20.61
C ILE A 260 2.08 1.29 21.24
N SER A 261 0.85 1.28 21.78
CA SER A 261 0.19 0.03 22.19
C SER A 261 -0.22 -0.81 20.96
N PRO A 262 -0.64 -2.08 21.16
CA PRO A 262 -1.24 -2.85 20.08
C PRO A 262 -2.35 -2.07 19.36
N TYR A 263 -2.42 -2.24 18.05
CA TYR A 263 -3.31 -1.51 17.15
C TYR A 263 -3.83 -2.42 16.03
N GLY A 264 -4.81 -1.95 15.29
CA GLY A 264 -5.40 -2.65 14.15
C GLY A 264 -5.47 -1.81 12.88
N PHE A 265 -5.81 -2.46 11.78
CA PHE A 265 -6.03 -1.87 10.45
C PHE A 265 -7.47 -2.11 9.97
N PRO A 266 -8.49 -1.58 10.65
CA PRO A 266 -9.89 -1.87 10.34
C PRO A 266 -10.37 -1.32 9.00
N ASN A 267 -9.90 -0.14 8.57
CA ASN A 267 -10.29 0.39 7.26
C ASN A 267 -9.79 -0.51 6.14
N HIS A 268 -8.50 -0.90 6.20
CA HIS A 268 -7.93 -1.84 5.24
C HIS A 268 -8.60 -3.21 5.30
N MET A 269 -8.89 -3.73 6.49
CA MET A 269 -9.56 -5.01 6.67
C MET A 269 -10.92 -5.05 5.96
N ILE A 270 -11.72 -3.99 6.10
CA ILE A 270 -13.04 -3.89 5.47
C ILE A 270 -12.89 -3.65 3.96
N GLU A 271 -12.00 -2.75 3.56
CA GLU A 271 -11.75 -2.43 2.16
C GLU A 271 -11.20 -3.62 1.36
N HIS A 272 -10.34 -4.44 1.96
CA HIS A 272 -9.83 -5.64 1.30
C HIS A 272 -10.96 -6.57 0.83
N SER A 273 -12.06 -6.63 1.59
CA SER A 273 -13.25 -7.38 1.20
C SER A 273 -13.99 -6.72 0.02
N MET A 274 -14.01 -5.38 -0.03
CA MET A 274 -14.56 -4.65 -1.18
C MET A 274 -13.75 -4.93 -2.44
N SER A 275 -12.43 -4.78 -2.38
CA SER A 275 -11.54 -5.05 -3.52
C SER A 275 -11.58 -6.51 -3.96
N ALA A 276 -11.67 -7.45 -3.02
CA ALA A 276 -11.70 -8.89 -3.34
C ALA A 276 -12.98 -9.31 -4.08
N ILE A 277 -14.11 -8.67 -3.79
CA ILE A 277 -15.42 -8.98 -4.38
C ILE A 277 -15.69 -8.15 -5.64
N SER A 278 -15.39 -6.84 -5.61
CA SER A 278 -15.84 -5.89 -6.65
C SER A 278 -14.69 -5.37 -7.51
N ASP A 279 -13.43 -5.73 -7.23
CA ASP A 279 -12.22 -5.24 -7.92
C ASP A 279 -12.11 -3.71 -7.95
N VAL A 280 -12.71 -3.01 -6.99
CA VAL A 280 -12.58 -1.55 -6.87
C VAL A 280 -11.12 -1.15 -6.62
N PRO A 281 -10.66 -0.01 -7.15
CA PRO A 281 -9.34 0.51 -6.82
C PRO A 281 -9.21 0.74 -5.31
N HIS A 282 -8.15 0.22 -4.71
CA HIS A 282 -7.96 0.17 -3.26
C HIS A 282 -8.17 1.52 -2.57
N GLY A 283 -7.49 2.58 -3.03
CA GLY A 283 -7.65 3.91 -2.43
C GLY A 283 -9.03 4.52 -2.63
N ALA A 284 -9.77 4.13 -3.71
CA ALA A 284 -11.16 4.53 -3.90
C ALA A 284 -12.08 3.85 -2.88
N GLY A 285 -11.86 2.57 -2.58
CA GLY A 285 -12.56 1.87 -1.50
C GLY A 285 -12.29 2.50 -0.14
N LEU A 286 -11.02 2.81 0.14
CA LEU A 286 -10.61 3.44 1.40
C LEU A 286 -11.25 4.83 1.60
N SER A 287 -11.35 5.66 0.54
CA SER A 287 -11.98 6.99 0.69
C SER A 287 -13.46 6.95 1.04
N VAL A 288 -14.14 5.84 0.72
CA VAL A 288 -15.53 5.58 1.11
C VAL A 288 -15.63 5.04 2.55
N ILE A 289 -14.83 4.03 2.86
CA ILE A 289 -14.92 3.34 4.17
C ILE A 289 -14.35 4.18 5.31
N MET A 290 -13.27 4.91 5.08
CA MET A 290 -12.56 5.64 6.14
C MET A 290 -13.45 6.65 6.88
N PRO A 291 -14.15 7.59 6.23
CA PRO A 291 -15.03 8.51 6.95
C PRO A 291 -16.21 7.82 7.66
N ALA A 292 -16.75 6.76 7.07
CA ALA A 292 -17.84 5.98 7.66
C ALA A 292 -17.37 5.24 8.92
N TRP A 293 -16.22 4.57 8.86
CA TRP A 293 -15.60 3.94 10.01
C TRP A 293 -15.26 4.96 11.09
N MET A 294 -14.70 6.10 10.74
CA MET A 294 -14.38 7.17 11.68
C MET A 294 -15.63 7.65 12.43
N GLN A 295 -16.76 7.85 11.74
CA GLN A 295 -18.03 8.21 12.36
C GLN A 295 -18.51 7.14 13.36
N TRP A 296 -18.41 5.87 12.99
CA TRP A 296 -18.79 4.76 13.84
C TRP A 296 -17.88 4.62 15.06
N TYR A 297 -16.55 4.81 14.87
CA TYR A 297 -15.55 4.51 15.90
C TYR A 297 -15.26 5.69 16.84
N GLN A 298 -15.61 6.93 16.50
CA GLN A 298 -15.17 8.14 17.22
C GLN A 298 -15.51 8.15 18.72
N SER A 299 -16.63 7.53 19.13
CA SER A 299 -17.02 7.42 20.53
C SER A 299 -16.07 6.56 21.37
N GLN A 300 -15.30 5.69 20.75
CA GLN A 300 -14.30 4.84 21.39
C GLN A 300 -13.04 5.64 21.78
N ARG A 301 -12.73 6.69 21.04
CA ARG A 301 -11.49 7.51 21.18
C ARG A 301 -11.78 9.02 21.03
N PRO A 302 -12.70 9.60 21.79
CA PRO A 302 -13.19 10.97 21.54
C PRO A 302 -12.09 12.03 21.60
N ALA A 303 -11.10 11.87 22.50
CA ALA A 303 -9.99 12.80 22.62
C ALA A 303 -9.10 12.80 21.37
N GLN A 304 -8.84 11.61 20.78
CA GLN A 304 -8.00 11.48 19.61
C GLN A 304 -8.69 12.01 18.34
N PHE A 305 -10.00 11.78 18.20
CA PHE A 305 -10.76 12.36 17.10
C PHE A 305 -10.88 13.89 17.21
N LYS A 306 -11.00 14.42 18.44
CA LYS A 306 -10.94 15.86 18.65
C LYS A 306 -9.56 16.43 18.29
N ARG A 307 -8.46 15.73 18.67
CA ARG A 307 -7.09 16.09 18.30
C ARG A 307 -6.92 16.12 16.76
N PHE A 308 -7.39 15.08 16.06
CA PHE A 308 -7.37 15.02 14.60
C PHE A 308 -8.05 16.24 13.96
N ALA A 309 -9.29 16.56 14.42
CA ALA A 309 -10.03 17.70 13.93
C ALA A 309 -9.25 19.01 14.12
N LYS A 310 -8.66 19.18 15.30
CA LYS A 310 -7.87 20.39 15.63
C LYS A 310 -6.59 20.50 14.84
N GLU A 311 -5.79 19.43 14.84
CA GLU A 311 -4.45 19.47 14.26
C GLU A 311 -4.46 19.44 12.73
N ILE A 312 -5.42 18.75 12.11
CA ILE A 312 -5.47 18.64 10.65
C ILE A 312 -6.28 19.78 10.01
N PHE A 313 -7.42 20.14 10.62
CA PHE A 313 -8.37 21.06 10.01
C PHE A 313 -8.59 22.35 10.82
N GLY A 314 -8.01 22.48 12.02
CA GLY A 314 -8.22 23.65 12.89
C GLY A 314 -9.61 23.71 13.54
N LEU A 315 -10.35 22.59 13.59
CA LEU A 315 -11.71 22.46 14.08
C LEU A 315 -11.74 21.95 15.52
N ASP A 316 -12.77 22.34 16.29
CA ASP A 316 -12.81 22.02 17.72
C ASP A 316 -13.62 20.76 18.06
N LYS A 317 -14.40 20.22 17.10
CA LYS A 317 -15.23 19.04 17.31
C LYS A 317 -14.77 17.87 16.43
N ALA A 318 -14.76 16.66 17.02
CA ALA A 318 -14.37 15.42 16.34
C ALA A 318 -15.17 15.18 15.05
N GLU A 319 -16.48 15.34 15.13
CA GLU A 319 -17.39 15.13 14.01
C GLU A 319 -17.12 16.10 12.84
N GLU A 320 -16.83 17.37 13.15
CA GLU A 320 -16.49 18.38 12.13
C GLU A 320 -15.20 18.00 11.37
N GLY A 321 -14.20 17.41 12.08
CA GLY A 321 -12.98 16.93 11.45
C GLY A 321 -13.21 15.75 10.51
N ILE A 322 -14.10 14.82 10.86
CA ILE A 322 -14.47 13.67 10.01
C ILE A 322 -15.18 14.17 8.75
N PHE A 323 -16.13 15.08 8.90
CA PHE A 323 -16.83 15.69 7.76
C PHE A 323 -15.88 16.50 6.87
N ALA A 324 -14.91 17.22 7.46
CA ALA A 324 -13.90 17.95 6.70
C ALA A 324 -13.04 17.01 5.85
N LEU A 325 -12.65 15.84 6.37
CA LEU A 325 -11.92 14.83 5.60
C LEU A 325 -12.78 14.29 4.44
N LYS A 326 -14.04 13.93 4.70
CA LYS A 326 -14.98 13.46 3.66
C LYS A 326 -15.17 14.53 2.58
N ALA A 327 -15.38 15.78 2.99
CA ALA A 327 -15.52 16.90 2.06
C ALA A 327 -14.24 17.16 1.24
N TRP A 328 -13.06 16.92 1.82
CA TRP A 328 -11.81 17.01 1.09
C TRP A 328 -11.68 15.87 0.07
N PHE A 329 -12.06 14.65 0.40
CA PHE A 329 -12.12 13.55 -0.57
C PHE A 329 -13.05 13.86 -1.74
N ASP A 330 -14.23 14.40 -1.47
CA ASP A 330 -15.18 14.84 -2.50
C ASP A 330 -14.57 15.96 -3.36
N LYS A 331 -13.95 16.98 -2.74
CA LYS A 331 -13.25 18.09 -3.42
C LYS A 331 -12.18 17.61 -4.39
N ILE A 332 -11.37 16.62 -4.02
CA ILE A 332 -10.30 16.10 -4.87
C ILE A 332 -10.82 15.11 -5.93
N GLY A 333 -12.06 14.64 -5.78
CA GLY A 333 -12.77 13.79 -6.73
C GLY A 333 -12.57 12.29 -6.51
N THR A 334 -12.30 11.85 -5.26
CA THR A 334 -12.39 10.43 -4.94
C THR A 334 -13.85 10.07 -4.58
N PRO A 335 -14.28 8.81 -4.79
CA PRO A 335 -15.59 8.35 -4.32
C PRO A 335 -15.73 8.56 -2.80
N THR A 336 -16.93 8.97 -2.36
CA THR A 336 -17.27 9.16 -0.94
C THR A 336 -18.54 8.40 -0.53
N SER A 337 -19.09 7.59 -1.44
CA SER A 337 -20.23 6.70 -1.20
C SER A 337 -20.12 5.39 -1.98
N LEU A 338 -20.84 4.36 -1.51
CA LEU A 338 -20.94 3.05 -2.18
C LEU A 338 -21.58 3.17 -3.57
N GLU A 339 -22.55 4.08 -3.74
CA GLU A 339 -23.19 4.36 -5.02
C GLU A 339 -22.18 4.81 -6.08
N GLN A 340 -21.27 5.71 -5.72
CA GLN A 340 -20.21 6.19 -6.61
C GLN A 340 -19.21 5.09 -7.02
N LEU A 341 -19.09 4.03 -6.21
CA LEU A 341 -18.31 2.82 -6.55
C LEU A 341 -19.10 1.80 -7.38
N GLY A 342 -20.39 2.02 -7.61
CA GLY A 342 -21.27 1.10 -8.32
C GLY A 342 -21.58 -0.18 -7.53
N ILE A 343 -21.49 -0.14 -6.20
CA ILE A 343 -21.78 -1.29 -5.32
C ILE A 343 -23.27 -1.33 -5.02
N ASP A 344 -23.95 -2.33 -5.56
CA ASP A 344 -25.36 -2.59 -5.29
C ASP A 344 -25.58 -3.36 -3.97
N ASP A 345 -26.85 -3.46 -3.53
CA ASP A 345 -27.18 -4.11 -2.25
C ASP A 345 -26.81 -5.61 -2.24
N LYS A 346 -26.82 -6.31 -3.38
CA LYS A 346 -26.43 -7.70 -3.47
C LYS A 346 -24.93 -7.85 -3.27
N THR A 347 -24.15 -7.10 -4.00
CA THR A 347 -22.68 -7.06 -3.88
C THR A 347 -22.27 -6.63 -2.48
N LEU A 348 -22.97 -5.65 -1.90
CA LEU A 348 -22.72 -5.19 -0.52
C LEU A 348 -22.92 -6.31 0.50
N ALA A 349 -23.97 -7.15 0.35
CA ALA A 349 -24.19 -8.28 1.25
C ALA A 349 -23.04 -9.30 1.18
N GLU A 350 -22.50 -9.56 0.01
CA GLU A 350 -21.33 -10.44 -0.19
C GLU A 350 -20.06 -9.83 0.45
N ILE A 351 -19.84 -8.52 0.30
CA ILE A 351 -18.74 -7.78 0.93
C ILE A 351 -18.81 -7.85 2.45
N ILE A 352 -20.00 -7.63 3.04
CA ILE A 352 -20.20 -7.68 4.50
C ILE A 352 -19.87 -9.06 5.04
N GLU A 353 -20.32 -10.11 4.37
CA GLU A 353 -20.03 -11.49 4.78
C GLU A 353 -18.53 -11.79 4.70
N ASN A 354 -17.85 -11.38 3.63
CA ASN A 354 -16.41 -11.53 3.47
C ASN A 354 -15.63 -10.76 4.53
N ALA A 355 -16.04 -9.51 4.84
CA ALA A 355 -15.43 -8.69 5.88
C ALA A 355 -15.60 -9.30 7.28
N ALA A 356 -16.76 -9.90 7.58
CA ALA A 356 -16.98 -10.60 8.85
C ALA A 356 -16.05 -11.82 8.99
N GLN A 357 -15.86 -12.60 7.92
CA GLN A 357 -14.90 -13.71 7.90
C GLN A 357 -13.46 -13.22 8.06
N THR A 358 -13.13 -12.10 7.43
CA THR A 358 -11.79 -11.48 7.56
C THR A 358 -11.56 -10.98 8.99
N ALA A 359 -12.58 -10.44 9.67
CA ALA A 359 -12.50 -10.03 11.07
C ALA A 359 -12.23 -11.22 12.02
N ILE A 360 -12.87 -12.40 11.77
CA ILE A 360 -12.60 -13.62 12.52
C ILE A 360 -11.14 -14.05 12.33
N ARG A 361 -10.66 -14.07 11.10
CA ARG A 361 -9.27 -14.39 10.79
C ARG A 361 -8.28 -13.46 11.48
N ALA A 362 -8.57 -12.16 11.49
CA ALA A 362 -7.76 -11.13 12.15
C ALA A 362 -7.91 -11.14 13.68
N LYS A 363 -8.79 -11.98 14.24
CA LYS A 363 -9.09 -12.08 15.68
C LYS A 363 -9.62 -10.76 16.28
N VAL A 364 -10.40 -10.03 15.49
CA VAL A 364 -11.03 -8.76 15.87
C VAL A 364 -12.58 -8.81 15.80
N GLU A 365 -13.15 -10.00 15.63
CA GLU A 365 -14.58 -10.25 15.49
C GLU A 365 -15.41 -9.78 16.68
N LYS A 366 -14.80 -9.61 17.85
CA LYS A 366 -15.48 -9.07 19.04
C LYS A 366 -15.81 -7.59 18.90
N THR A 367 -15.00 -6.85 18.17
CA THR A 367 -15.20 -5.42 17.89
C THR A 367 -15.92 -5.24 16.54
N TYR A 368 -15.49 -5.97 15.54
CA TYR A 368 -16.02 -5.90 14.17
C TYR A 368 -16.92 -7.11 13.89
N THR A 369 -18.05 -7.15 14.63
CA THR A 369 -19.12 -8.14 14.37
C THR A 369 -19.76 -7.83 13.00
N LYS A 370 -20.55 -8.76 12.49
CA LYS A 370 -21.27 -8.53 11.22
C LYS A 370 -22.17 -7.27 11.33
N GLU A 371 -22.88 -7.11 12.45
CA GLU A 371 -23.73 -5.95 12.70
C GLU A 371 -22.94 -4.63 12.77
N ALA A 372 -21.74 -4.66 13.35
CA ALA A 372 -20.84 -3.50 13.38
C ALA A 372 -20.37 -3.12 11.96
N ILE A 373 -20.01 -4.11 11.14
CA ILE A 373 -19.64 -3.92 9.74
C ILE A 373 -20.83 -3.38 8.94
N GLU A 374 -22.04 -3.93 9.12
CA GLU A 374 -23.27 -3.42 8.51
C GLU A 374 -23.53 -1.95 8.89
N ALA A 375 -23.33 -1.60 10.17
CA ALA A 375 -23.50 -0.22 10.65
C ALA A 375 -22.47 0.74 10.00
N ILE A 376 -21.21 0.31 9.80
CA ILE A 376 -20.19 1.09 9.10
C ILE A 376 -20.61 1.31 7.65
N PHE A 377 -21.03 0.27 6.94
CA PHE A 377 -21.47 0.40 5.55
C PHE A 377 -22.75 1.24 5.39
N ALA A 378 -23.63 1.24 6.39
CA ALA A 378 -24.80 2.13 6.39
C ALA A 378 -24.42 3.63 6.43
N LEU A 379 -23.29 3.98 7.04
CA LEU A 379 -22.72 5.34 7.04
C LEU A 379 -21.95 5.68 5.76
N ALA A 380 -21.69 4.70 4.90
CA ALA A 380 -20.98 4.84 3.63
C ALA A 380 -21.92 4.97 2.40
N LYS A 381 -23.24 4.91 2.61
CA LYS A 381 -24.27 5.08 1.56
C LYS A 381 -24.38 6.51 1.07
#